data_3bd09aa4379e714acead54c144096fe8
#
_entry.id   3bd09aa4379e714acead54c144096fe8
#
_cell.length_a   1.000
_cell.length_b   1.000
_cell.length_c   1.000
_cell.angle_alpha   90.00
_cell.angle_beta   90.00
_cell.angle_gamma   90.00
#
_symmetry.space_group_name_H-M   'P 1'
#
loop_
_entity.id
_entity.type
_entity.pdbx_description
1 polymer ?
#
loop_
_entity_poly.entity_id
_entity_poly.type
_entity_poly.pdbx_seq_one_letter_code
_entity_poly.pdbx_strand_id
1 'polypeptide(L)'
;MDIVIPFVESDDDAWLDVFLKAKNLHPKNEKARQIFFVPFRRRYSSHGLFKYWWRALEQNYKSLTKVHLLLMQPSQFPSFLRKDDPRIVAHYHNEFIPDKHRPCFNSSTIELCAIKELDLKGNFILSNDDMYVNAPVDDSCFEQDGKPLAFFESRDAYGVFNQFRKTLTNGHKLVMDHYAKPLPYYHWHHLFQVYNAEFCKAFLNDEWDRISKGLGKWRRDHDYNHMMLMMAQNVAGMSVHSDKFPHKGYFEMPLFTVEQYSNADSFQVVCFNDTDGKHTDLTRKYLSSKYPSKCSFEV
;
A
#
# COMPACT_ATOMS: atom_id res chain seq x y z
N MET A 1 -0.54 13.07 10.83
CA MET A 1 0.36 12.65 9.71
C MET A 1 -0.48 12.31 8.50
N ASP A 2 0.01 12.52 7.26
CA ASP A 2 -0.70 12.14 6.04
C ASP A 2 -0.58 10.64 5.77
N ILE A 3 -1.60 10.07 5.09
CA ILE A 3 -1.57 8.69 4.60
C ILE A 3 -1.63 8.70 3.08
N VAL A 4 -0.77 7.91 2.43
CA VAL A 4 -0.77 7.66 0.99
C VAL A 4 -1.22 6.22 0.75
N ILE A 5 -2.23 6.04 -0.11
CA ILE A 5 -2.81 4.73 -0.37
C ILE A 5 -3.14 4.53 -1.85
N PRO A 6 -2.54 3.54 -2.52
CA PRO A 6 -3.01 3.09 -3.83
C PRO A 6 -4.35 2.35 -3.67
N PHE A 7 -5.32 2.72 -4.48
CA PHE A 7 -6.63 2.08 -4.45
C PHE A 7 -7.11 1.69 -5.85
N VAL A 8 -7.75 0.54 -5.94
CA VAL A 8 -8.36 0.04 -7.16
C VAL A 8 -9.63 -0.75 -6.84
N GLU A 9 -10.64 -0.58 -7.69
CA GLU A 9 -11.85 -1.41 -7.66
C GLU A 9 -12.14 -1.94 -9.07
N SER A 10 -12.03 -3.24 -9.23
CA SER A 10 -12.20 -3.91 -10.53
C SER A 10 -13.67 -3.99 -10.98
N ASP A 11 -14.62 -3.60 -10.14
CA ASP A 11 -16.03 -3.47 -10.48
C ASP A 11 -16.34 -2.21 -11.30
N ASP A 12 -15.38 -1.29 -11.42
CA ASP A 12 -15.47 -0.13 -12.32
C ASP A 12 -15.30 -0.57 -13.77
N ASP A 13 -16.35 -0.46 -14.57
CA ASP A 13 -16.35 -0.82 -15.98
C ASP A 13 -15.32 -0.04 -16.80
N ALA A 14 -15.13 1.24 -16.50
CA ALA A 14 -14.15 2.06 -17.21
C ALA A 14 -12.71 1.59 -16.93
N TRP A 15 -12.40 1.21 -15.69
CA TRP A 15 -11.12 0.61 -15.35
C TRP A 15 -10.95 -0.76 -16.04
N LEU A 16 -11.99 -1.58 -16.04
CA LEU A 16 -11.99 -2.90 -16.66
C LEU A 16 -11.71 -2.80 -18.17
N ASP A 17 -12.29 -1.83 -18.86
CA ASP A 17 -12.03 -1.58 -20.28
C ASP A 17 -10.57 -1.24 -20.55
N VAL A 18 -9.99 -0.36 -19.73
CA VAL A 18 -8.55 -0.02 -19.82
C VAL A 18 -7.68 -1.26 -19.60
N PHE A 19 -8.01 -2.08 -18.59
CA PHE A 19 -7.27 -3.31 -18.31
C PHE A 19 -7.35 -4.32 -19.46
N LEU A 20 -8.54 -4.60 -19.96
CA LEU A 20 -8.76 -5.55 -21.07
C LEU A 20 -8.05 -5.10 -22.34
N LYS A 21 -8.13 -3.81 -22.68
CA LYS A 21 -7.41 -3.21 -23.79
C LYS A 21 -5.90 -3.34 -23.64
N ALA A 22 -5.38 -3.03 -22.45
CA ALA A 22 -3.94 -3.11 -22.17
C ALA A 22 -3.42 -4.58 -22.21
N LYS A 23 -4.26 -5.55 -21.88
CA LYS A 23 -3.97 -7.00 -21.99
C LYS A 23 -4.23 -7.56 -23.38
N ASN A 24 -4.70 -6.76 -24.31
CA ASN A 24 -5.08 -7.21 -25.66
C ASN A 24 -6.18 -8.29 -25.64
N LEU A 25 -7.13 -8.16 -24.71
CA LEU A 25 -8.23 -9.11 -24.50
C LEU A 25 -9.52 -8.53 -25.07
N HIS A 26 -10.20 -9.32 -25.90
CA HIS A 26 -11.43 -8.92 -26.58
C HIS A 26 -12.53 -9.96 -26.32
N PRO A 27 -13.13 -9.96 -25.12
CA PRO A 27 -14.21 -10.91 -24.83
C PRO A 27 -15.41 -10.63 -25.73
N LYS A 28 -16.01 -11.71 -26.29
CA LYS A 28 -17.07 -11.63 -27.29
C LYS A 28 -18.38 -11.06 -26.76
N ASN A 29 -18.61 -11.12 -25.47
CA ASN A 29 -19.83 -10.61 -24.81
C ASN A 29 -19.58 -10.36 -23.32
N GLU A 30 -20.52 -9.71 -22.65
CA GLU A 30 -20.44 -9.33 -21.24
C GLU A 30 -20.21 -10.53 -20.31
N LYS A 31 -20.89 -11.67 -20.55
CA LYS A 31 -20.71 -12.87 -19.75
C LYS A 31 -19.30 -13.45 -19.90
N ALA A 32 -18.76 -13.50 -21.12
CA ALA A 32 -17.40 -13.93 -21.37
C ALA A 32 -16.39 -12.96 -20.74
N ARG A 33 -16.68 -11.66 -20.76
CA ARG A 33 -15.90 -10.59 -20.12
C ARG A 33 -15.80 -10.84 -18.61
N GLN A 34 -16.91 -11.05 -17.93
CA GLN A 34 -16.94 -11.31 -16.49
C GLN A 34 -16.26 -12.61 -16.10
N ILE A 35 -16.57 -13.72 -16.81
CA ILE A 35 -15.97 -15.04 -16.51
C ILE A 35 -14.47 -15.02 -16.70
N PHE A 36 -13.98 -14.44 -17.79
CA PHE A 36 -12.55 -14.37 -18.07
C PHE A 36 -11.80 -13.56 -17.01
N PHE A 37 -12.46 -12.54 -16.44
CA PHE A 37 -11.87 -11.61 -15.53
C PHE A 37 -11.89 -12.06 -14.06
N VAL A 38 -12.72 -13.02 -13.69
CA VAL A 38 -12.89 -13.50 -12.30
C VAL A 38 -11.56 -13.82 -11.61
N PRO A 39 -10.59 -14.53 -12.21
CA PRO A 39 -9.32 -14.82 -11.53
C PRO A 39 -8.45 -13.57 -11.28
N PHE A 40 -8.56 -12.55 -12.13
CA PHE A 40 -7.80 -11.30 -12.00
C PHE A 40 -8.50 -10.29 -11.11
N ARG A 41 -9.84 -10.24 -11.18
CA ARG A 41 -10.69 -9.32 -10.43
C ARG A 41 -10.44 -9.37 -8.94
N ARG A 42 -10.27 -10.56 -8.39
CA ARG A 42 -10.02 -10.75 -6.96
C ARG A 42 -8.78 -10.02 -6.44
N ARG A 43 -7.78 -9.81 -7.31
CA ARG A 43 -6.53 -9.10 -6.96
C ARG A 43 -6.59 -7.60 -7.11
N TYR A 44 -7.65 -7.08 -7.70
CA TYR A 44 -7.87 -5.67 -7.97
C TYR A 44 -9.22 -5.21 -7.40
N SER A 45 -9.64 -5.80 -6.30
CA SER A 45 -10.89 -5.46 -5.63
C SER A 45 -10.67 -5.36 -4.13
N SER A 46 -11.22 -4.33 -3.54
CA SER A 46 -11.37 -4.20 -2.09
C SER A 46 -12.44 -5.12 -1.51
N HIS A 47 -13.19 -5.81 -2.36
CA HIS A 47 -14.33 -6.65 -1.99
C HIS A 47 -15.39 -5.91 -1.15
N GLY A 48 -15.48 -4.57 -1.32
CA GLY A 48 -16.36 -3.69 -0.54
C GLY A 48 -15.94 -3.54 0.92
N LEU A 49 -14.69 -3.85 1.25
CA LEU A 49 -14.15 -3.70 2.61
C LEU A 49 -13.55 -2.32 2.85
N PHE A 50 -13.21 -1.57 1.82
CA PHE A 50 -12.51 -0.29 1.94
C PHE A 50 -13.28 0.77 2.76
N LYS A 51 -14.62 0.73 2.81
CA LYS A 51 -15.41 1.58 3.71
C LYS A 51 -15.07 1.37 5.19
N TYR A 52 -14.75 0.14 5.59
CA TYR A 52 -14.36 -0.15 6.98
C TYR A 52 -12.95 0.35 7.28
N TRP A 53 -12.07 0.45 6.28
CA TRP A 53 -10.77 1.09 6.41
C TRP A 53 -10.93 2.55 6.85
N TRP A 54 -11.83 3.31 6.21
CA TRP A 54 -12.12 4.70 6.55
C TRP A 54 -12.75 4.86 7.93
N ARG A 55 -13.66 3.97 8.29
CA ARG A 55 -14.29 3.96 9.61
C ARG A 55 -13.31 3.65 10.73
N ALA A 56 -12.47 2.65 10.53
CA ALA A 56 -11.40 2.28 11.44
C ALA A 56 -10.39 3.43 11.62
N LEU A 57 -10.01 4.06 10.51
CA LEU A 57 -9.11 5.21 10.51
C LEU A 57 -9.68 6.38 11.33
N GLU A 58 -10.90 6.82 11.05
CA GLU A 58 -11.52 7.93 11.78
C GLU A 58 -11.71 7.62 13.28
N GLN A 59 -12.08 6.39 13.58
CA GLN A 59 -12.29 5.99 14.97
C GLN A 59 -10.99 5.98 15.78
N ASN A 60 -9.91 5.49 15.18
CA ASN A 60 -8.71 5.10 15.91
C ASN A 60 -7.48 5.98 15.65
N TYR A 61 -7.47 6.86 14.62
CA TYR A 61 -6.32 7.71 14.31
C TYR A 61 -6.69 9.19 14.28
N LYS A 62 -6.67 9.83 15.44
CA LYS A 62 -7.13 11.22 15.61
C LYS A 62 -6.14 12.27 15.06
N SER A 63 -4.88 11.91 14.90
CA SER A 63 -3.82 12.80 14.35
C SER A 63 -3.79 12.80 12.81
N LEU A 64 -4.72 12.12 12.14
CA LEU A 64 -4.81 12.11 10.68
C LEU A 64 -4.95 13.53 10.13
N THR A 65 -4.09 13.88 9.17
CA THR A 65 -4.17 15.17 8.47
C THR A 65 -4.90 15.00 7.14
N LYS A 66 -4.37 14.16 6.25
CA LYS A 66 -4.97 13.90 4.92
C LYS A 66 -4.79 12.44 4.50
N VAL A 67 -5.65 12.02 3.59
CA VAL A 67 -5.50 10.75 2.86
C VAL A 67 -5.32 11.08 1.38
N HIS A 68 -4.16 10.73 0.84
CA HIS A 68 -3.83 10.82 -0.58
C HIS A 68 -4.20 9.52 -1.27
N LEU A 69 -5.31 9.52 -2.01
CA LEU A 69 -5.77 8.38 -2.81
C LEU A 69 -5.08 8.37 -4.16
N LEU A 70 -4.33 7.29 -4.45
CA LEU A 70 -3.70 7.09 -5.75
C LEU A 70 -4.62 6.24 -6.63
N LEU A 71 -5.23 6.86 -7.63
CA LEU A 71 -6.28 6.30 -8.47
C LEU A 71 -5.84 6.26 -9.93
N MET A 72 -6.27 5.25 -10.69
CA MET A 72 -5.98 5.23 -12.12
C MET A 72 -6.66 6.38 -12.85
N GLN A 73 -7.92 6.66 -12.52
CA GLN A 73 -8.78 7.64 -13.21
C GLN A 73 -9.95 8.07 -12.30
N PRO A 74 -10.68 9.16 -12.64
CA PRO A 74 -11.73 9.69 -11.78
C PRO A 74 -12.87 8.73 -11.45
N SER A 75 -13.21 7.77 -12.33
CA SER A 75 -14.23 6.74 -12.06
C SER A 75 -13.88 5.81 -10.91
N GLN A 76 -12.58 5.68 -10.57
CA GLN A 76 -12.11 4.88 -9.45
C GLN A 76 -12.29 5.55 -8.07
N PHE A 77 -12.72 6.83 -8.04
CA PHE A 77 -13.01 7.48 -6.75
C PHE A 77 -14.16 6.75 -6.06
N PRO A 78 -13.99 6.26 -4.82
CA PRO A 78 -14.99 5.45 -4.14
C PRO A 78 -16.32 6.21 -3.98
N SER A 79 -17.41 5.65 -4.50
CA SER A 79 -18.73 6.31 -4.55
C SER A 79 -19.33 6.57 -3.16
N PHE A 80 -18.85 5.87 -2.14
CA PHE A 80 -19.30 6.06 -0.76
C PHE A 80 -18.57 7.21 -0.04
N LEU A 81 -17.51 7.80 -0.64
CA LEU A 81 -16.75 8.89 -0.04
C LEU A 81 -17.25 10.25 -0.51
N ARG A 82 -17.14 11.22 0.38
CA ARG A 82 -17.42 12.63 0.11
C ARG A 82 -16.29 13.24 -0.70
N LYS A 83 -16.58 13.67 -1.91
CA LYS A 83 -15.59 14.30 -2.81
C LYS A 83 -15.14 15.68 -2.35
N ASP A 84 -15.96 16.34 -1.53
CA ASP A 84 -15.75 17.67 -1.01
C ASP A 84 -15.04 17.72 0.36
N ASP A 85 -14.69 16.56 0.94
CA ASP A 85 -13.95 16.53 2.20
C ASP A 85 -12.48 16.95 1.97
N PRO A 86 -12.01 18.06 2.58
CA PRO A 86 -10.66 18.60 2.35
C PRO A 86 -9.55 17.69 2.86
N ARG A 87 -9.87 16.66 3.64
CA ARG A 87 -8.91 15.66 4.11
C ARG A 87 -8.67 14.55 3.08
N ILE A 88 -9.47 14.48 2.00
CA ILE A 88 -9.31 13.50 0.92
C ILE A 88 -8.69 14.20 -0.29
N VAL A 89 -7.51 13.75 -0.70
CA VAL A 89 -6.82 14.29 -1.88
C VAL A 89 -6.68 13.17 -2.91
N ALA A 90 -7.43 13.24 -4.00
CA ALA A 90 -7.33 12.28 -5.08
C ALA A 90 -6.22 12.68 -6.06
N HIS A 91 -5.32 11.74 -6.38
CA HIS A 91 -4.27 11.87 -7.38
C HIS A 91 -4.50 10.82 -8.47
N TYR A 92 -4.47 11.23 -9.72
CA TYR A 92 -4.67 10.34 -10.84
C TYR A 92 -3.35 9.95 -11.51
N HIS A 93 -3.28 8.73 -12.05
CA HIS A 93 -2.03 8.20 -12.62
C HIS A 93 -1.41 9.11 -13.69
N ASN A 94 -2.22 9.87 -14.42
CA ASN A 94 -1.72 10.81 -15.42
C ASN A 94 -1.00 12.04 -14.84
N GLU A 95 -1.13 12.30 -13.55
CA GLU A 95 -0.48 13.41 -12.85
C GLU A 95 0.95 13.06 -12.42
N PHE A 96 1.21 11.78 -12.10
CA PHE A 96 2.48 11.37 -11.49
C PHE A 96 3.17 10.16 -12.13
N ILE A 97 2.48 9.37 -12.97
CA ILE A 97 3.09 8.23 -13.65
C ILE A 97 3.49 8.62 -15.08
N PRO A 98 4.77 8.49 -15.47
CA PRO A 98 5.20 8.76 -16.83
C PRO A 98 4.45 7.94 -17.88
N ASP A 99 4.19 8.52 -19.07
CA ASP A 99 3.41 7.93 -20.16
C ASP A 99 3.86 6.51 -20.55
N LYS A 100 5.17 6.28 -20.59
CA LYS A 100 5.74 4.96 -20.91
C LYS A 100 5.31 3.84 -19.95
N HIS A 101 4.90 4.18 -18.74
CA HIS A 101 4.44 3.24 -17.72
C HIS A 101 2.91 3.19 -17.57
N ARG A 102 2.15 4.03 -18.31
CA ARG A 102 0.68 4.04 -18.30
C ARG A 102 0.09 3.15 -19.41
N PRO A 103 -1.10 2.58 -19.21
CA PRO A 103 -1.78 2.42 -17.93
C PRO A 103 -1.00 1.50 -17.00
N CYS A 104 -1.07 1.76 -15.68
CA CYS A 104 -0.30 1.03 -14.67
C CYS A 104 -1.23 0.22 -13.75
N PHE A 105 -0.90 -1.06 -13.57
CA PHE A 105 -1.61 -2.04 -12.73
C PHE A 105 -0.67 -2.65 -11.69
N ASN A 106 0.37 -1.91 -11.32
CA ASN A 106 1.44 -2.34 -10.45
C ASN A 106 1.62 -1.36 -9.29
N SER A 107 1.25 -1.78 -8.08
CA SER A 107 1.33 -0.94 -6.88
C SER A 107 2.75 -0.39 -6.67
N SER A 108 3.80 -1.20 -6.82
CA SER A 108 5.18 -0.74 -6.62
C SER A 108 5.57 0.41 -7.57
N THR A 109 5.15 0.36 -8.83
CA THR A 109 5.37 1.47 -9.77
C THR A 109 4.54 2.69 -9.39
N ILE A 110 3.27 2.50 -9.00
CA ILE A 110 2.37 3.59 -8.57
C ILE A 110 2.95 4.29 -7.35
N GLU A 111 3.33 3.53 -6.33
CA GLU A 111 3.89 4.02 -5.07
C GLU A 111 5.19 4.80 -5.27
N LEU A 112 6.14 4.24 -6.01
CA LEU A 112 7.44 4.91 -6.27
C LEU A 112 7.28 6.18 -7.10
N CYS A 113 6.44 6.18 -8.12
CA CYS A 113 6.14 7.39 -8.89
C CYS A 113 5.43 8.44 -8.05
N ALA A 114 4.46 8.05 -7.21
CA ALA A 114 3.75 8.98 -6.33
C ALA A 114 4.68 9.64 -5.31
N ILE A 115 5.53 8.86 -4.63
CA ILE A 115 6.50 9.40 -3.66
C ILE A 115 7.47 10.38 -4.33
N LYS A 116 7.87 10.10 -5.57
CA LYS A 116 8.78 10.97 -6.33
C LYS A 116 8.12 12.26 -6.79
N GLU A 117 6.91 12.19 -7.35
CA GLU A 117 6.33 13.30 -8.12
C GLU A 117 5.36 14.16 -7.30
N LEU A 118 4.63 13.57 -6.32
CA LEU A 118 3.67 14.32 -5.54
C LEU A 118 4.35 15.27 -4.55
N ASP A 119 3.65 16.34 -4.18
CA ASP A 119 4.12 17.33 -3.20
C ASP A 119 3.82 16.90 -1.76
N LEU A 120 4.27 15.69 -1.40
CA LEU A 120 4.20 15.19 -0.03
C LEU A 120 5.21 15.95 0.84
N LYS A 121 4.88 16.15 2.13
CA LYS A 121 5.70 16.90 3.09
C LYS A 121 5.88 16.14 4.39
N GLY A 122 7.07 16.27 4.98
CA GLY A 122 7.37 15.68 6.28
C GLY A 122 7.23 14.16 6.29
N ASN A 123 6.80 13.61 7.41
CA ASN A 123 6.58 12.18 7.53
C ASN A 123 5.16 11.82 7.07
N PHE A 124 5.05 10.73 6.30
CA PHE A 124 3.78 10.19 5.86
C PHE A 124 3.75 8.67 5.98
N ILE A 125 2.56 8.10 6.09
CA ILE A 125 2.33 6.66 6.13
C ILE A 125 1.97 6.17 4.72
N LEU A 126 2.66 5.13 4.25
CA LEU A 126 2.22 4.36 3.10
C LEU A 126 1.40 3.17 3.59
N SER A 127 0.18 3.05 3.09
CA SER A 127 -0.80 2.01 3.47
C SER A 127 -1.35 1.27 2.26
N ASN A 128 -2.01 0.14 2.52
CA ASN A 128 -2.82 -0.59 1.55
C ASN A 128 -4.26 -0.69 2.07
N ASP A 129 -5.21 -1.05 1.20
CA ASP A 129 -6.63 -1.16 1.49
C ASP A 129 -7.01 -2.37 2.38
N ASP A 130 -6.06 -3.28 2.62
CA ASP A 130 -6.15 -4.43 3.53
C ASP A 130 -5.52 -4.18 4.92
N MET A 131 -5.00 -2.98 5.18
CA MET A 131 -4.37 -2.58 6.45
C MET A 131 -5.28 -1.64 7.25
N TYR A 132 -5.65 -2.02 8.46
CA TYR A 132 -6.63 -1.29 9.29
C TYR A 132 -6.00 -0.79 10.58
N VAL A 133 -6.33 0.45 10.97
CA VAL A 133 -6.06 0.96 12.32
C VAL A 133 -7.10 0.38 13.26
N ASN A 134 -6.74 -0.68 13.96
CA ASN A 134 -7.68 -1.54 14.66
C ASN A 134 -7.94 -1.16 16.12
N ALA A 135 -7.05 -0.36 16.71
CA ALA A 135 -7.20 0.25 18.03
C ALA A 135 -6.55 1.66 18.02
N PRO A 136 -6.80 2.51 19.03
CA PRO A 136 -6.30 3.88 19.05
C PRO A 136 -4.78 3.99 18.87
N VAL A 137 -4.37 4.84 17.94
CA VAL A 137 -2.98 5.23 17.67
C VAL A 137 -2.89 6.74 17.49
N ASP A 138 -1.71 7.28 17.66
CA ASP A 138 -1.33 8.65 17.30
C ASP A 138 0.03 8.65 16.58
N ASP A 139 0.52 9.83 16.22
CA ASP A 139 1.78 9.97 15.48
C ASP A 139 2.98 9.40 16.23
N SER A 140 2.97 9.37 17.58
CA SER A 140 4.06 8.79 18.37
C SER A 140 4.22 7.28 18.18
N CYS A 141 3.20 6.61 17.67
CA CYS A 141 3.29 5.19 17.27
C CYS A 141 4.12 4.98 16.00
N PHE A 142 4.36 6.04 15.22
CA PHE A 142 4.95 5.98 13.89
C PHE A 142 6.21 6.82 13.72
N GLU A 143 6.47 7.75 14.64
CA GLU A 143 7.67 8.59 14.64
C GLU A 143 8.20 8.82 16.04
N GLN A 144 9.49 9.10 16.12
CA GLN A 144 10.19 9.51 17.35
C GLN A 144 11.12 10.68 17.04
N ASP A 145 11.00 11.77 17.78
CA ASP A 145 11.80 12.99 17.60
C ASP A 145 11.78 13.51 16.14
N GLY A 146 10.61 13.43 15.49
CA GLY A 146 10.40 13.83 14.10
C GLY A 146 11.00 12.88 13.05
N LYS A 147 11.53 11.73 13.45
CA LYS A 147 12.03 10.69 12.54
C LYS A 147 11.07 9.53 12.44
N PRO A 148 10.83 8.99 11.24
CA PRO A 148 10.06 7.78 11.05
C PRO A 148 10.56 6.61 11.89
N LEU A 149 9.66 5.85 12.50
CA LEU A 149 10.00 4.56 13.09
C LEU A 149 10.07 3.51 11.98
N ALA A 150 11.19 2.79 11.94
CA ALA A 150 11.43 1.70 11.00
C ALA A 150 11.27 0.35 11.69
N PHE A 151 10.27 -0.43 11.28
CA PHE A 151 9.93 -1.73 11.88
C PHE A 151 10.41 -2.86 10.99
N PHE A 152 11.53 -3.49 11.36
CA PHE A 152 12.09 -4.62 10.65
C PHE A 152 12.86 -5.55 11.57
N GLU A 153 13.07 -6.77 11.11
CA GLU A 153 13.99 -7.75 11.73
C GLU A 153 15.21 -7.92 10.82
N SER A 154 16.40 -7.95 11.41
CA SER A 154 17.60 -8.31 10.66
C SER A 154 17.63 -9.83 10.42
N ARG A 155 18.06 -10.24 9.21
CA ARG A 155 18.19 -11.63 8.79
C ARG A 155 19.50 -11.85 8.05
N ASP A 156 19.92 -13.12 7.92
CA ASP A 156 21.14 -13.49 7.19
C ASP A 156 20.92 -13.49 5.66
N ALA A 157 19.68 -13.70 5.20
CA ALA A 157 19.34 -13.74 3.79
C ALA A 157 17.84 -13.52 3.55
N TYR A 158 17.45 -13.21 2.30
CA TYR A 158 16.03 -13.07 1.92
C TYR A 158 15.30 -14.41 1.67
N GLY A 159 15.96 -15.54 1.85
CA GLY A 159 15.34 -16.86 1.69
C GLY A 159 15.04 -17.25 0.23
N VAL A 160 14.03 -18.11 0.02
CA VAL A 160 13.71 -18.67 -1.31
C VAL A 160 13.36 -17.56 -2.30
N PHE A 161 13.95 -17.66 -3.50
CA PHE A 161 13.75 -16.67 -4.57
C PHE A 161 12.31 -16.69 -5.10
N ASN A 162 11.67 -15.53 -5.04
CA ASN A 162 10.40 -15.22 -5.71
C ASN A 162 10.43 -13.76 -6.15
N GLN A 163 9.39 -13.29 -6.86
CA GLN A 163 9.34 -11.91 -7.36
C GLN A 163 9.50 -10.85 -6.26
N PHE A 164 8.86 -11.05 -5.10
CA PHE A 164 9.00 -10.14 -3.97
C PHE A 164 10.45 -10.12 -3.43
N ARG A 165 11.06 -11.31 -3.28
CA ARG A 165 12.47 -11.40 -2.84
C ARG A 165 13.44 -10.79 -3.83
N LYS A 166 13.17 -10.91 -5.14
CA LYS A 166 13.94 -10.22 -6.18
C LYS A 166 13.94 -8.70 -5.94
N THR A 167 12.79 -8.10 -5.70
CA THR A 167 12.71 -6.65 -5.47
C THR A 167 13.42 -6.21 -4.19
N LEU A 168 13.36 -7.02 -3.12
CA LEU A 168 14.12 -6.76 -1.90
C LEU A 168 15.63 -6.84 -2.15
N THR A 169 16.09 -7.87 -2.86
CA THR A 169 17.52 -8.06 -3.18
C THR A 169 18.04 -6.91 -4.05
N ASN A 170 17.28 -6.50 -5.06
CA ASN A 170 17.66 -5.38 -5.93
C ASN A 170 17.68 -4.06 -5.18
N GLY A 171 16.66 -3.80 -4.35
CA GLY A 171 16.61 -2.61 -3.51
C GLY A 171 17.75 -2.55 -2.50
N HIS A 172 18.06 -3.67 -1.84
CA HIS A 172 19.17 -3.80 -0.93
C HIS A 172 20.53 -3.49 -1.62
N LYS A 173 20.75 -4.10 -2.80
CA LYS A 173 21.95 -3.83 -3.60
C LYS A 173 22.04 -2.35 -4.02
N LEU A 174 20.95 -1.76 -4.49
CA LEU A 174 20.91 -0.35 -4.88
C LEU A 174 21.31 0.57 -3.74
N VAL A 175 20.76 0.31 -2.53
CA VAL A 175 21.08 1.11 -1.34
C VAL A 175 22.53 0.90 -0.88
N MET A 176 23.04 -0.33 -0.92
CA MET A 176 24.47 -0.59 -0.63
C MET A 176 25.41 0.13 -1.62
N ASP A 177 25.08 0.09 -2.90
CA ASP A 177 25.88 0.78 -3.94
C ASP A 177 25.86 2.30 -3.71
N HIS A 178 24.68 2.88 -3.43
CA HIS A 178 24.51 4.32 -3.20
C HIS A 178 25.32 4.83 -2.01
N TYR A 179 25.27 4.12 -0.88
CA TYR A 179 25.98 4.54 0.34
C TYR A 179 27.40 3.96 0.48
N ALA A 180 27.86 3.13 -0.47
CA ALA A 180 29.12 2.40 -0.39
C ALA A 180 29.32 1.68 0.98
N LYS A 181 28.25 1.09 1.51
CA LYS A 181 28.21 0.51 2.85
C LYS A 181 27.48 -0.83 2.84
N PRO A 182 28.03 -1.88 3.47
CA PRO A 182 27.34 -3.14 3.65
C PRO A 182 26.12 -2.96 4.57
N LEU A 183 25.03 -3.64 4.25
CA LEU A 183 23.79 -3.62 5.01
C LEU A 183 23.36 -5.01 5.41
N PRO A 184 22.74 -5.18 6.59
CA PRO A 184 22.06 -6.43 6.91
C PRO A 184 20.85 -6.62 5.99
N TYR A 185 20.38 -7.87 5.85
CA TYR A 185 19.11 -8.15 5.21
C TYR A 185 17.97 -7.77 6.17
N TYR A 186 17.00 -7.02 5.67
CA TYR A 186 15.85 -6.57 6.46
C TYR A 186 14.61 -7.38 6.12
N HIS A 187 13.92 -7.86 7.14
CA HIS A 187 12.58 -8.42 6.99
C HIS A 187 11.55 -7.41 7.51
N TRP A 188 10.82 -6.83 6.57
CA TRP A 188 9.77 -5.87 6.86
C TRP A 188 8.44 -6.55 7.12
N HIS A 189 7.67 -5.96 8.01
CA HIS A 189 6.29 -6.37 8.22
C HIS A 189 5.37 -5.71 7.19
N HIS A 190 4.42 -6.47 6.66
CA HIS A 190 3.39 -5.94 5.75
C HIS A 190 2.31 -5.22 6.56
N LEU A 191 2.62 -4.03 7.00
CA LEU A 191 1.80 -3.09 7.77
C LEU A 191 2.16 -1.67 7.36
N PHE A 192 1.59 -0.66 8.03
CA PHE A 192 1.91 0.74 7.81
C PHE A 192 3.42 0.97 7.81
N GLN A 193 3.90 1.69 6.79
CA GLN A 193 5.29 2.05 6.64
C GLN A 193 5.41 3.56 6.63
N VAL A 194 6.36 4.11 7.38
CA VAL A 194 6.54 5.56 7.52
C VAL A 194 7.75 6.03 6.75
N TYR A 195 7.55 7.07 5.96
CA TYR A 195 8.57 7.67 5.10
C TYR A 195 8.68 9.17 5.35
N ASN A 196 9.91 9.70 5.29
CA ASN A 196 10.12 11.13 5.18
C ASN A 196 10.10 11.53 3.70
N ALA A 197 9.20 12.42 3.33
CA ALA A 197 8.90 12.77 1.94
C ALA A 197 10.10 13.40 1.23
N GLU A 198 10.74 14.37 1.87
CA GLU A 198 11.87 15.11 1.31
C GLU A 198 13.07 14.19 1.07
N PHE A 199 13.38 13.35 2.07
CA PHE A 199 14.45 12.35 1.96
C PHE A 199 14.17 11.35 0.85
N CYS A 200 12.97 10.74 0.82
CA CYS A 200 12.62 9.75 -0.18
C CYS A 200 12.64 10.33 -1.59
N LYS A 201 12.15 11.55 -1.76
CA LYS A 201 12.18 12.25 -3.05
C LYS A 201 13.60 12.54 -3.53
N ALA A 202 14.48 12.97 -2.63
CA ALA A 202 15.90 13.18 -2.94
C ALA A 202 16.57 11.87 -3.38
N PHE A 203 16.45 10.82 -2.60
CA PHE A 203 17.01 9.50 -2.93
C PHE A 203 16.46 8.96 -4.27
N LEU A 204 15.16 9.11 -4.52
CA LEU A 204 14.56 8.70 -5.79
C LEU A 204 15.09 9.53 -6.96
N ASN A 205 15.34 10.82 -6.79
CA ASN A 205 15.93 11.66 -7.84
C ASN A 205 17.35 11.20 -8.19
N ASP A 206 18.17 10.92 -7.19
CA ASP A 206 19.56 10.48 -7.37
C ASP A 206 19.65 9.13 -8.09
N GLU A 207 18.74 8.20 -7.78
CA GLU A 207 18.76 6.83 -8.32
C GLU A 207 17.73 6.59 -9.44
N TRP A 208 17.04 7.62 -9.92
CA TRP A 208 15.90 7.46 -10.82
C TRP A 208 16.26 6.80 -12.15
N ASP A 209 17.43 7.07 -12.68
CA ASP A 209 17.88 6.45 -13.92
C ASP A 209 18.02 4.92 -13.83
N ARG A 210 18.35 4.42 -12.63
CA ARG A 210 18.40 2.97 -12.34
C ARG A 210 17.01 2.43 -12.08
N ILE A 211 16.26 3.07 -11.17
CA ILE A 211 14.94 2.63 -10.71
C ILE A 211 13.95 2.61 -11.87
N SER A 212 13.89 3.68 -12.67
CA SER A 212 12.88 3.81 -13.74
C SER A 212 12.99 2.75 -14.83
N LYS A 213 14.15 2.16 -15.02
CA LYS A 213 14.37 1.03 -15.96
C LYS A 213 13.74 -0.27 -15.46
N GLY A 214 13.60 -0.40 -14.14
CA GLY A 214 13.01 -1.57 -13.49
C GLY A 214 11.54 -1.40 -13.13
N LEU A 215 10.87 -0.30 -13.53
CA LEU A 215 9.45 -0.11 -13.32
C LEU A 215 8.62 -0.80 -14.42
N GLY A 216 7.60 -1.55 -14.02
CA GLY A 216 6.72 -2.27 -14.92
C GLY A 216 5.25 -1.84 -14.80
N LYS A 217 4.46 -2.11 -15.85
CA LYS A 217 3.01 -1.84 -15.88
C LYS A 217 2.19 -2.87 -15.11
N TRP A 218 2.69 -4.09 -14.99
CA TRP A 218 1.95 -5.23 -14.47
C TRP A 218 2.47 -5.65 -13.11
N ARG A 219 1.59 -6.14 -12.26
CA ARG A 219 1.96 -6.80 -11.01
C ARG A 219 2.99 -7.90 -11.30
N ARG A 220 4.10 -7.91 -10.62
CA ARG A 220 5.28 -8.78 -10.80
C ARG A 220 6.22 -8.40 -11.95
N ASP A 221 5.94 -7.31 -12.66
CA ASP A 221 6.80 -6.79 -13.72
C ASP A 221 7.55 -5.55 -13.21
N HIS A 222 8.33 -5.73 -12.14
CA HIS A 222 9.11 -4.66 -11.52
C HIS A 222 10.34 -5.24 -10.81
N ASP A 223 11.39 -4.43 -10.73
CA ASP A 223 12.65 -4.79 -10.10
C ASP A 223 12.83 -4.16 -8.71
N TYR A 224 12.08 -3.12 -8.39
CA TYR A 224 12.16 -2.37 -7.15
C TYR A 224 10.78 -2.17 -6.51
N ASN A 225 10.75 -2.02 -5.19
CA ASN A 225 9.58 -1.59 -4.43
C ASN A 225 9.97 -0.52 -3.40
N HIS A 226 8.98 0.09 -2.76
CA HIS A 226 9.18 1.16 -1.78
C HIS A 226 10.03 0.77 -0.56
N MET A 227 10.21 -0.52 -0.25
CA MET A 227 10.99 -0.96 0.91
C MET A 227 12.47 -0.56 0.83
N MET A 228 13.01 -0.34 -0.38
CA MET A 228 14.36 0.22 -0.55
C MET A 228 14.49 1.62 0.07
N LEU A 229 13.42 2.41 0.08
CA LEU A 229 13.41 3.75 0.70
C LEU A 229 13.54 3.67 2.22
N MET A 230 12.94 2.66 2.85
CA MET A 230 13.13 2.43 4.27
C MET A 230 14.56 2.01 4.60
N MET A 231 15.16 1.15 3.77
CA MET A 231 16.58 0.79 3.90
C MET A 231 17.45 2.04 3.79
N ALA A 232 17.20 2.88 2.79
CA ALA A 232 17.93 4.14 2.58
C ALA A 232 17.77 5.09 3.77
N GLN A 233 16.55 5.32 4.27
CA GLN A 233 16.30 6.14 5.46
C GLN A 233 17.06 5.63 6.69
N ASN A 234 17.05 4.31 6.91
CA ASN A 234 17.72 3.71 8.05
C ASN A 234 19.24 3.91 7.97
N VAL A 235 19.84 3.66 6.80
CA VAL A 235 21.29 3.82 6.59
C VAL A 235 21.74 5.25 6.73
N ALA A 236 20.92 6.19 6.25
CA ALA A 236 21.18 7.64 6.36
C ALA A 236 20.94 8.20 7.78
N GLY A 237 20.46 7.40 8.74
CA GLY A 237 20.11 7.86 10.08
C GLY A 237 18.85 8.75 10.10
N MET A 238 18.03 8.69 9.06
CA MET A 238 16.77 9.45 8.91
C MET A 238 15.57 8.71 9.51
N SER A 239 15.74 7.48 9.99
CA SER A 239 14.73 6.75 10.75
C SER A 239 15.31 6.14 12.02
N VAL A 240 14.44 5.83 12.96
CA VAL A 240 14.79 5.14 14.21
C VAL A 240 14.30 3.70 14.10
N HIS A 241 15.22 2.73 14.28
CA HIS A 241 14.83 1.33 14.35
C HIS A 241 14.05 1.06 15.64
N SER A 242 12.94 0.37 15.52
CA SER A 242 12.12 -0.04 16.65
C SER A 242 11.70 -1.49 16.54
N ASP A 243 12.01 -2.29 17.56
CA ASP A 243 11.52 -3.66 17.74
C ASP A 243 10.10 -3.67 18.32
N LYS A 244 9.71 -2.54 18.90
CA LYS A 244 8.40 -2.33 19.51
C LYS A 244 7.45 -1.74 18.48
N PHE A 245 7.09 -2.54 17.48
CA PHE A 245 5.96 -2.16 16.65
C PHE A 245 4.70 -2.12 17.53
N PRO A 246 3.85 -1.08 17.44
CA PRO A 246 2.59 -1.05 18.16
C PRO A 246 1.77 -2.24 17.68
N HIS A 247 1.94 -3.36 18.37
CA HIS A 247 1.20 -4.59 18.21
C HIS A 247 0.80 -4.91 16.75
N LYS A 248 1.71 -5.52 16.00
CA LYS A 248 1.51 -5.96 14.61
C LYS A 248 0.57 -7.17 14.56
N GLY A 249 -0.48 -7.06 13.80
CA GLY A 249 -1.34 -8.20 13.45
C GLY A 249 -1.32 -8.41 11.94
N TYR A 250 -0.50 -9.35 11.46
CA TYR A 250 -0.55 -9.80 10.08
C TYR A 250 -1.25 -11.15 10.00
N PHE A 251 -2.35 -11.20 9.27
CA PHE A 251 -3.15 -12.38 9.07
C PHE A 251 -3.17 -12.73 7.59
N GLU A 252 -2.49 -13.82 7.23
CA GLU A 252 -2.48 -14.32 5.87
C GLU A 252 -3.65 -15.29 5.66
N MET A 253 -4.56 -14.93 4.77
CA MET A 253 -5.66 -15.81 4.33
C MET A 253 -5.10 -16.83 3.31
N PRO A 254 -5.47 -18.09 3.34
CA PRO A 254 -6.65 -18.74 3.93
C PRO A 254 -6.49 -19.30 5.34
N LEU A 255 -5.42 -19.04 6.05
CA LEU A 255 -5.18 -19.60 7.38
C LEU A 255 -5.98 -18.91 8.49
N PHE A 256 -6.82 -17.98 8.14
CA PHE A 256 -7.58 -17.17 9.08
C PHE A 256 -8.75 -17.96 9.69
N THR A 257 -8.78 -18.11 11.00
CA THR A 257 -9.81 -18.79 11.77
C THR A 257 -10.60 -17.80 12.62
N VAL A 258 -11.77 -18.23 13.15
CA VAL A 258 -12.55 -17.40 14.10
C VAL A 258 -11.72 -16.99 15.31
N GLU A 259 -10.84 -17.87 15.78
CA GLU A 259 -9.92 -17.60 16.89
C GLU A 259 -8.91 -16.49 16.55
N GLN A 260 -8.38 -16.48 15.33
CA GLN A 260 -7.47 -15.43 14.86
C GLN A 260 -8.17 -14.06 14.79
N TYR A 261 -9.48 -14.00 14.47
CA TYR A 261 -10.25 -12.74 14.55
C TYR A 261 -10.35 -12.22 15.97
N SER A 262 -10.57 -13.09 16.94
CA SER A 262 -10.56 -12.69 18.36
C SER A 262 -9.19 -12.15 18.78
N ASN A 263 -8.10 -12.73 18.25
CA ASN A 263 -6.75 -12.25 18.47
C ASN A 263 -6.46 -10.91 17.80
N ALA A 264 -7.14 -10.58 16.70
CA ALA A 264 -6.95 -9.31 16.00
C ALA A 264 -7.22 -8.09 16.88
N ASP A 265 -8.12 -8.20 17.86
CA ASP A 265 -8.43 -7.11 18.79
C ASP A 265 -7.28 -6.74 19.73
N SER A 266 -6.28 -7.58 19.87
CA SER A 266 -5.07 -7.29 20.64
C SER A 266 -4.05 -6.41 19.90
N PHE A 267 -4.27 -6.12 18.60
CA PHE A 267 -3.34 -5.37 17.76
C PHE A 267 -3.88 -3.99 17.39
N GLN A 268 -2.99 -2.98 17.41
CA GLN A 268 -3.35 -1.61 17.02
C GLN A 268 -3.46 -1.45 15.51
N VAL A 269 -2.61 -2.15 14.75
CA VAL A 269 -2.67 -2.17 13.28
C VAL A 269 -2.74 -3.62 12.83
N VAL A 270 -3.69 -3.92 11.95
CA VAL A 270 -3.89 -5.28 11.41
C VAL A 270 -3.90 -5.24 9.88
N CYS A 271 -3.39 -6.29 9.25
CA CYS A 271 -3.55 -6.54 7.83
C CYS A 271 -4.31 -7.84 7.63
N PHE A 272 -5.39 -7.80 6.87
CA PHE A 272 -6.16 -8.96 6.46
C PHE A 272 -5.86 -9.29 5.00
N ASN A 273 -4.72 -9.93 4.77
CA ASN A 273 -4.23 -10.25 3.42
C ASN A 273 -4.98 -11.43 2.80
N ASP A 274 -6.10 -11.15 2.14
CA ASP A 274 -6.90 -12.13 1.39
C ASP A 274 -6.63 -12.01 -0.11
N THR A 275 -5.54 -12.65 -0.57
CA THR A 275 -5.06 -12.52 -1.94
C THR A 275 -5.98 -13.14 -2.99
N ASP A 276 -6.91 -14.01 -2.61
CA ASP A 276 -7.82 -14.70 -3.52
C ASP A 276 -9.32 -14.43 -3.26
N GLY A 277 -9.62 -13.59 -2.27
CA GLY A 277 -10.99 -13.16 -1.95
C GLY A 277 -11.91 -14.26 -1.40
N LYS A 278 -11.36 -15.37 -0.93
CA LYS A 278 -12.18 -16.49 -0.43
C LYS A 278 -12.70 -16.28 0.99
N HIS A 279 -12.02 -15.46 1.77
CA HIS A 279 -12.30 -15.25 3.19
C HIS A 279 -12.91 -13.87 3.49
N THR A 280 -13.28 -13.14 2.44
CA THR A 280 -13.86 -11.80 2.51
C THR A 280 -15.09 -11.72 3.42
N ASP A 281 -15.94 -12.75 3.43
CA ASP A 281 -17.17 -12.73 4.23
C ASP A 281 -16.89 -12.77 5.74
N LEU A 282 -15.90 -13.52 6.18
CA LEU A 282 -15.47 -13.53 7.58
C LEU A 282 -14.86 -12.20 7.98
N THR A 283 -13.96 -11.65 7.16
CA THR A 283 -13.39 -10.33 7.37
C THR A 283 -14.46 -9.25 7.41
N ARG A 284 -15.44 -9.31 6.48
CA ARG A 284 -16.59 -8.41 6.46
C ARG A 284 -17.41 -8.49 7.76
N LYS A 285 -17.69 -9.70 8.24
CA LYS A 285 -18.44 -9.90 9.50
C LYS A 285 -17.72 -9.28 10.67
N TYR A 286 -16.41 -9.48 10.80
CA TYR A 286 -15.58 -8.87 11.83
C TYR A 286 -15.61 -7.34 11.75
N LEU A 287 -15.25 -6.79 10.58
CA LEU A 287 -15.16 -5.34 10.38
C LEU A 287 -16.52 -4.65 10.53
N SER A 288 -17.61 -5.26 10.04
CA SER A 288 -18.95 -4.69 10.19
C SER A 288 -19.46 -4.71 11.63
N SER A 289 -19.06 -5.70 12.42
CA SER A 289 -19.36 -5.75 13.84
C SER A 289 -18.60 -4.67 14.63
N LYS A 290 -17.34 -4.45 14.26
CA LYS A 290 -16.45 -3.51 14.95
C LYS A 290 -16.67 -2.06 14.52
N TYR A 291 -17.01 -1.83 13.24
CA TYR A 291 -17.19 -0.51 12.63
C TYR A 291 -18.56 -0.40 11.93
N PRO A 292 -19.68 -0.51 12.67
CA PRO A 292 -21.01 -0.57 12.07
C PRO A 292 -21.48 0.77 11.50
N SER A 293 -21.10 1.88 12.12
CA SER A 293 -21.57 3.22 11.78
C SER A 293 -20.76 3.86 10.68
N LYS A 294 -21.41 4.64 9.81
CA LYS A 294 -20.70 5.51 8.84
C LYS A 294 -19.79 6.49 9.57
N CYS A 295 -18.66 6.78 8.96
CA CYS A 295 -17.76 7.85 9.40
C CYS A 295 -18.05 9.17 8.67
N SER A 296 -17.41 10.27 9.10
CA SER A 296 -17.64 11.61 8.51
C SER A 296 -17.16 11.72 7.06
N PHE A 297 -16.31 10.82 6.60
CA PHE A 297 -15.86 10.74 5.22
C PHE A 297 -16.90 10.15 4.26
N GLU A 298 -17.94 9.47 4.76
CA GLU A 298 -18.95 8.81 3.94
C GLU A 298 -20.12 9.75 3.62
N VAL A 299 -20.68 9.60 2.39
CA VAL A 299 -21.92 10.27 1.95
C VAL A 299 -23.16 9.68 2.58
#